data_23dd28f76cc62dda0d92bdda50ae2015
#
_entry.id   23dd28f76cc62dda0d92bdda50ae2015
#
_cell.length_a   1.000
_cell.length_b   1.000
_cell.length_c   1.000
_cell.angle_alpha   90.00
_cell.angle_beta   90.00
_cell.angle_gamma   90.00
#
_symmetry.space_group_name_H-M   'P 1'
#
loop_
_entity.id
_entity.type
_entity.pdbx_description
1 polymer ?
#
loop_
_entity_poly.entity_id
_entity_poly.type
_entity_poly.pdbx_seq_one_letter_code
_entity_poly.pdbx_strand_id
1 'polypeptide(L)'
;MALSLTFEVMNRRWPRAPHSLVEGIVAQSADAFAKYGIETCNELADFMAQISEECSAGTELEENLNYSASRLHAVWPSRFPSVALAAPYAHNPRALADRVYNGRMGNAVGSDDGWLYRGRGAIQITGKQNYFMLGTITALPFGQYPDLIIDPKYFLIAGVAYWKHLGLNKLADAGRFRDETIRINGGLNGMSERAAWRAVWRKELC
;
A
#
# COMPACT_ATOMS: atom_id res chain seq x y z
N MET A 1 -0.63 11.38 -25.60
CA MET A 1 -1.92 10.90 -25.01
C MET A 1 -1.67 10.76 -23.51
N ALA A 2 -2.65 11.09 -22.68
CA ALA A 2 -2.54 10.84 -21.26
C ALA A 2 -2.45 9.33 -20.99
N LEU A 3 -1.60 8.92 -20.04
CA LEU A 3 -1.50 7.53 -19.62
C LEU A 3 -2.80 7.14 -18.90
N SER A 4 -3.30 5.94 -19.18
CA SER A 4 -4.47 5.37 -18.52
C SER A 4 -4.41 3.85 -18.53
N LEU A 5 -5.11 3.24 -17.60
CA LEU A 5 -5.30 1.79 -17.55
C LEU A 5 -6.65 1.43 -18.19
N THR A 6 -6.72 0.27 -18.81
CA THR A 6 -7.96 -0.25 -19.38
C THR A 6 -8.46 -1.46 -18.59
N PHE A 7 -9.76 -1.71 -18.66
CA PHE A 7 -10.39 -2.88 -18.05
C PHE A 7 -9.73 -4.20 -18.51
N GLU A 8 -9.44 -4.28 -19.81
CA GLU A 8 -8.83 -5.46 -20.42
C GLU A 8 -7.45 -5.72 -19.80
N VAL A 9 -6.60 -4.69 -19.71
CA VAL A 9 -5.26 -4.78 -19.12
C VAL A 9 -5.34 -5.17 -17.66
N MET A 10 -6.20 -4.52 -16.89
CA MET A 10 -6.35 -4.81 -15.46
C MET A 10 -6.84 -6.23 -15.21
N ASN A 11 -7.88 -6.69 -15.89
CA ASN A 11 -8.39 -8.05 -15.74
C ASN A 11 -7.38 -9.12 -16.15
N ARG A 12 -6.54 -8.83 -17.14
CA ARG A 12 -5.45 -9.74 -17.55
C ARG A 12 -4.37 -9.85 -16.48
N ARG A 13 -4.04 -8.74 -15.81
CA ARG A 13 -2.93 -8.66 -14.83
C ARG A 13 -3.37 -8.91 -13.40
N TRP A 14 -4.58 -8.50 -13.04
CA TRP A 14 -5.18 -8.68 -11.73
C TRP A 14 -6.49 -9.50 -11.80
N PRO A 15 -6.45 -10.73 -12.32
CA PRO A 15 -7.67 -11.51 -12.66
C PRO A 15 -8.52 -11.89 -11.43
N ARG A 16 -7.99 -11.75 -10.22
CA ARG A 16 -8.68 -12.06 -8.97
C ARG A 16 -9.10 -10.80 -8.18
N ALA A 17 -8.73 -9.63 -8.65
CA ALA A 17 -9.16 -8.38 -8.01
C ALA A 17 -10.69 -8.23 -8.09
N PRO A 18 -11.34 -7.66 -7.05
CA PRO A 18 -12.75 -7.34 -7.10
C PRO A 18 -13.07 -6.45 -8.32
N HIS A 19 -14.15 -6.77 -9.02
CA HIS A 19 -14.55 -6.02 -10.22
C HIS A 19 -14.73 -4.52 -9.94
N SER A 20 -15.35 -4.16 -8.82
CA SER A 20 -15.51 -2.77 -8.40
C SER A 20 -14.19 -2.04 -8.18
N LEU A 21 -13.16 -2.73 -7.67
CA LEU A 21 -11.83 -2.15 -7.52
C LEU A 21 -11.20 -1.84 -8.88
N VAL A 22 -11.30 -2.78 -9.83
CA VAL A 22 -10.80 -2.58 -11.20
C VAL A 22 -11.53 -1.43 -11.88
N GLU A 23 -12.86 -1.34 -11.75
CA GLU A 23 -13.66 -0.21 -12.25
C GLU A 23 -13.17 1.13 -11.67
N GLY A 24 -12.99 1.19 -10.36
CA GLY A 24 -12.48 2.38 -9.69
C GLY A 24 -11.10 2.80 -10.17
N ILE A 25 -10.17 1.85 -10.32
CA ILE A 25 -8.82 2.10 -10.84
C ILE A 25 -8.88 2.65 -12.27
N VAL A 26 -9.62 2.01 -13.16
CA VAL A 26 -9.73 2.43 -14.56
C VAL A 26 -10.34 3.82 -14.69
N ALA A 27 -11.43 4.07 -13.97
CA ALA A 27 -12.14 5.35 -14.00
C ALA A 27 -11.28 6.54 -13.55
N GLN A 28 -10.35 6.32 -12.61
CA GLN A 28 -9.49 7.37 -12.05
C GLN A 28 -8.15 7.52 -12.77
N SER A 29 -7.73 6.51 -13.54
CA SER A 29 -6.34 6.34 -13.96
C SER A 29 -5.77 7.56 -14.70
N ALA A 30 -6.48 8.08 -15.70
CA ALA A 30 -6.00 9.21 -16.49
C ALA A 30 -5.79 10.49 -15.64
N ASP A 31 -6.78 10.83 -14.82
CA ASP A 31 -6.75 12.05 -14.00
C ASP A 31 -5.73 11.93 -12.86
N ALA A 32 -5.66 10.77 -12.22
CA ALA A 32 -4.74 10.52 -11.11
C ALA A 32 -3.28 10.54 -11.60
N PHE A 33 -2.97 9.91 -12.72
CA PHE A 33 -1.61 9.90 -13.27
C PHE A 33 -1.19 11.30 -13.70
N ALA A 34 -2.04 12.03 -14.44
CA ALA A 34 -1.75 13.40 -14.82
C ALA A 34 -1.54 14.31 -13.60
N LYS A 35 -2.42 14.23 -12.60
CA LYS A 35 -2.36 15.07 -11.39
C LYS A 35 -1.09 14.83 -10.57
N TYR A 36 -0.63 13.59 -10.47
CA TYR A 36 0.52 13.23 -9.61
C TYR A 36 1.80 12.96 -10.40
N GLY A 37 1.81 13.26 -11.72
CA GLY A 37 3.00 13.27 -12.55
C GLY A 37 3.56 11.88 -12.82
N ILE A 38 2.70 10.89 -13.10
CA ILE A 38 3.10 9.66 -13.78
C ILE A 38 2.93 9.94 -15.29
N GLU A 39 4.03 10.22 -15.96
CA GLU A 39 4.04 10.77 -17.32
C GLU A 39 4.64 9.80 -18.34
N THR A 40 5.39 8.82 -17.90
CA THR A 40 6.05 7.82 -18.75
C THR A 40 5.54 6.43 -18.51
N CYS A 41 5.62 5.56 -19.53
CA CYS A 41 5.26 4.16 -19.36
C CYS A 41 6.15 3.45 -18.34
N ASN A 42 7.40 3.88 -18.18
CA ASN A 42 8.31 3.34 -17.17
C ASN A 42 7.85 3.66 -15.75
N GLU A 43 7.48 4.92 -15.48
CA GLU A 43 6.92 5.32 -14.18
C GLU A 43 5.65 4.55 -13.86
N LEU A 44 4.74 4.41 -14.85
CA LEU A 44 3.51 3.66 -14.67
C LEU A 44 3.78 2.16 -14.44
N ALA A 45 4.69 1.56 -15.19
CA ALA A 45 5.05 0.15 -15.01
C ALA A 45 5.71 -0.11 -13.65
N ASP A 46 6.58 0.80 -13.19
CA ASP A 46 7.23 0.69 -11.90
C ASP A 46 6.22 0.89 -10.74
N PHE A 47 5.32 1.88 -10.83
CA PHE A 47 4.21 2.06 -9.90
C PHE A 47 3.32 0.81 -9.81
N MET A 48 2.84 0.31 -10.96
CA MET A 48 1.98 -0.87 -11.02
C MET A 48 2.68 -2.13 -10.50
N ALA A 49 3.99 -2.26 -10.73
CA ALA A 49 4.76 -3.38 -10.20
C ALA A 49 4.82 -3.36 -8.67
N GLN A 50 5.10 -2.20 -8.09
CA GLN A 50 5.16 -2.06 -6.64
C GLN A 50 3.81 -2.33 -5.99
N ILE A 51 2.73 -1.73 -6.49
CA ILE A 51 1.40 -1.94 -5.90
C ILE A 51 0.86 -3.36 -6.13
N SER A 52 1.24 -4.02 -7.25
CA SER A 52 0.85 -5.43 -7.47
C SER A 52 1.40 -6.35 -6.40
N GLU A 53 2.60 -6.09 -5.90
CA GLU A 53 3.16 -6.84 -4.78
C GLU A 53 2.55 -6.42 -3.44
N GLU A 54 2.46 -5.09 -3.16
CA GLU A 54 1.96 -4.57 -1.89
C GLU A 54 0.53 -4.99 -1.55
N CYS A 55 -0.35 -5.07 -2.54
CA CYS A 55 -1.75 -5.44 -2.35
C CYS A 55 -2.13 -6.78 -3.00
N SER A 56 -1.14 -7.66 -3.26
CA SER A 56 -1.36 -8.99 -3.87
C SER A 56 -2.26 -8.90 -5.11
N ALA A 57 -1.93 -8.00 -6.05
CA ALA A 57 -2.71 -7.73 -7.25
C ALA A 57 -4.20 -7.45 -6.95
N GLY A 58 -4.46 -6.63 -5.93
CA GLY A 58 -5.79 -6.16 -5.56
C GLY A 58 -6.61 -7.13 -4.71
N THR A 59 -6.03 -8.22 -4.21
CA THR A 59 -6.74 -9.19 -3.36
C THR A 59 -6.53 -8.96 -1.86
N GLU A 60 -5.48 -8.23 -1.47
CA GLU A 60 -5.14 -7.93 -0.07
C GLU A 60 -4.95 -6.42 0.10
N LEU A 61 -6.04 -5.72 0.40
CA LEU A 61 -6.03 -4.26 0.53
C LEU A 61 -5.69 -3.77 1.93
N GLU A 62 -5.68 -4.68 2.92
CA GLU A 62 -5.36 -4.42 4.32
C GLU A 62 -4.35 -5.45 4.82
N GLU A 63 -3.47 -5.04 5.73
CA GLU A 63 -2.55 -5.97 6.37
C GLU A 63 -3.28 -7.04 7.19
N ASN A 64 -2.82 -8.27 7.10
CA ASN A 64 -3.35 -9.37 7.91
C ASN A 64 -2.68 -9.38 9.28
N LEU A 65 -3.41 -9.01 10.32
CA LEU A 65 -2.97 -9.01 11.72
C LEU A 65 -3.49 -10.22 12.51
N ASN A 66 -3.98 -11.25 11.84
CA ASN A 66 -4.49 -12.47 12.49
C ASN A 66 -3.37 -13.49 12.68
N TYR A 67 -2.62 -13.37 13.76
CA TYR A 67 -1.48 -14.23 14.10
C TYR A 67 -1.77 -15.14 15.29
N SER A 68 -1.20 -16.36 15.29
CA SER A 68 -1.10 -17.19 16.51
C SER A 68 -0.04 -16.64 17.47
N ALA A 69 -0.12 -16.96 18.75
CA ALA A 69 0.86 -16.53 19.76
C ALA A 69 2.30 -16.97 19.41
N SER A 70 2.46 -18.19 18.91
CA SER A 70 3.76 -18.70 18.46
C SER A 70 4.31 -17.90 17.26
N ARG A 71 3.44 -17.54 16.32
CA ARG A 71 3.85 -16.72 15.17
C ARG A 71 4.23 -15.30 15.58
N LEU A 72 3.49 -14.68 16.52
CA LEU A 72 3.83 -13.35 17.06
C LEU A 72 5.21 -13.34 17.71
N HIS A 73 5.52 -14.36 18.55
CA HIS A 73 6.83 -14.51 19.14
C HIS A 73 7.94 -14.69 18.09
N ALA A 74 7.69 -15.46 17.04
CA ALA A 74 8.67 -15.69 15.97
C ALA A 74 8.91 -14.44 15.11
N VAL A 75 7.87 -13.66 14.79
CA VAL A 75 7.96 -12.48 13.91
C VAL A 75 8.49 -11.24 14.65
N TRP A 76 8.07 -11.06 15.90
CA TRP A 76 8.45 -9.88 16.72
C TRP A 76 8.99 -10.30 18.10
N PRO A 77 10.14 -11.02 18.17
CA PRO A 77 10.66 -11.53 19.45
C PRO A 77 10.99 -10.43 20.46
N SER A 78 11.38 -9.24 19.99
CA SER A 78 11.62 -8.08 20.87
C SER A 78 10.35 -7.52 21.50
N ARG A 79 9.18 -7.66 20.85
CA ARG A 79 7.88 -7.20 21.37
C ARG A 79 7.15 -8.28 22.16
N PHE A 80 7.35 -9.53 21.77
CA PHE A 80 6.74 -10.71 22.35
C PHE A 80 7.86 -11.71 22.72
N PRO A 81 8.57 -11.49 23.87
CA PRO A 81 9.71 -12.31 24.28
C PRO A 81 9.35 -13.77 24.57
N SER A 82 8.07 -14.09 24.72
CA SER A 82 7.59 -15.46 24.89
C SER A 82 6.20 -15.64 24.27
N VAL A 83 5.84 -16.89 23.99
CA VAL A 83 4.48 -17.25 23.52
C VAL A 83 3.41 -16.86 24.55
N ALA A 84 3.72 -16.99 25.85
CA ALA A 84 2.79 -16.60 26.92
C ALA A 84 2.48 -15.09 26.90
N LEU A 85 3.48 -14.24 26.66
CA LEU A 85 3.29 -12.79 26.54
C LEU A 85 2.59 -12.39 25.22
N ALA A 86 2.68 -13.23 24.19
CA ALA A 86 1.97 -13.03 22.94
C ALA A 86 0.49 -13.49 22.99
N ALA A 87 0.13 -14.38 23.89
CA ALA A 87 -1.19 -15.01 23.95
C ALA A 87 -2.37 -14.02 23.99
N PRO A 88 -2.34 -12.89 24.74
CA PRO A 88 -3.46 -11.91 24.73
C PRO A 88 -3.71 -11.25 23.38
N TYR A 89 -2.75 -11.29 22.47
CA TYR A 89 -2.80 -10.66 21.14
C TYR A 89 -3.07 -11.69 20.02
N ALA A 90 -3.03 -12.98 20.34
CA ALA A 90 -3.26 -14.05 19.38
C ALA A 90 -4.72 -14.01 18.90
N HIS A 91 -4.90 -14.07 17.57
CA HIS A 91 -6.20 -14.00 16.91
C HIS A 91 -7.05 -12.78 17.33
N ASN A 92 -6.36 -11.71 17.75
CA ASN A 92 -6.95 -10.43 18.12
C ASN A 92 -6.29 -9.28 17.34
N PRO A 93 -6.67 -9.08 16.05
CA PRO A 93 -6.05 -8.10 15.16
C PRO A 93 -6.03 -6.67 15.72
N ARG A 94 -7.11 -6.25 16.40
CA ARG A 94 -7.20 -4.90 16.98
C ARG A 94 -6.19 -4.70 18.11
N ALA A 95 -6.19 -5.58 19.10
CA ALA A 95 -5.23 -5.50 20.19
C ALA A 95 -3.77 -5.60 19.70
N LEU A 96 -3.53 -6.43 18.68
CA LEU A 96 -2.22 -6.54 18.06
C LEU A 96 -1.81 -5.23 17.36
N ALA A 97 -2.68 -4.63 16.56
CA ALA A 97 -2.42 -3.36 15.87
C ALA A 97 -2.05 -2.26 16.88
N ASP A 98 -2.85 -2.11 17.94
CA ASP A 98 -2.61 -1.11 18.97
C ASP A 98 -1.28 -1.38 19.72
N ARG A 99 -0.98 -2.63 20.02
CA ARG A 99 0.31 -3.02 20.62
C ARG A 99 1.52 -2.72 19.75
N VAL A 100 1.38 -2.88 18.44
CA VAL A 100 2.49 -2.74 17.48
C VAL A 100 2.69 -1.29 17.06
N TYR A 101 1.60 -0.53 16.87
CA TYR A 101 1.63 0.76 16.21
C TYR A 101 1.40 1.97 17.12
N ASN A 102 0.77 1.82 18.31
CA ASN A 102 0.58 2.96 19.22
C ASN A 102 1.93 3.52 19.69
N GLY A 103 1.99 4.84 19.87
CA GLY A 103 3.21 5.59 20.20
C GLY A 103 4.19 5.75 19.02
N ARG A 104 3.76 5.44 17.79
CA ARG A 104 4.59 5.54 16.58
C ARG A 104 3.80 6.19 15.44
N MET A 105 4.50 6.82 14.49
CA MET A 105 3.89 7.36 13.25
C MET A 105 2.67 8.29 13.51
N GLY A 106 2.71 9.03 14.62
CA GLY A 106 1.62 9.91 15.03
C GLY A 106 0.46 9.24 15.77
N ASN A 107 0.49 7.92 15.97
CA ASN A 107 -0.52 7.21 16.74
C ASN A 107 -0.32 7.49 18.25
N ALA A 108 -1.40 7.84 18.95
CA ALA A 108 -1.36 8.12 20.38
C ALA A 108 -1.17 6.84 21.21
N VAL A 109 -0.47 6.95 22.32
CA VAL A 109 -0.33 5.84 23.28
C VAL A 109 -1.68 5.60 23.96
N GLY A 110 -2.09 4.34 24.11
CA GLY A 110 -3.33 3.98 24.80
C GLY A 110 -4.61 4.31 24.03
N SER A 111 -4.53 4.56 22.74
CA SER A 111 -5.67 4.79 21.84
C SER A 111 -5.94 3.62 20.92
N ASP A 112 -6.99 3.73 20.11
CA ASP A 112 -7.29 2.83 19.00
C ASP A 112 -6.56 3.22 17.70
N ASP A 113 -5.63 4.17 17.74
CA ASP A 113 -4.97 4.71 16.54
C ASP A 113 -4.19 3.62 15.78
N GLY A 114 -3.60 2.65 16.50
CA GLY A 114 -2.90 1.53 15.87
C GLY A 114 -3.80 0.71 14.96
N TRP A 115 -5.02 0.43 15.39
CA TRP A 115 -6.03 -0.26 14.60
C TRP A 115 -6.62 0.63 13.51
N LEU A 116 -6.97 1.87 13.85
CA LEU A 116 -7.61 2.81 12.91
C LEU A 116 -6.70 3.14 11.72
N TYR A 117 -5.40 3.28 11.95
CA TYR A 117 -4.43 3.66 10.92
C TYR A 117 -3.46 2.52 10.59
N ARG A 118 -3.94 1.26 10.62
CA ARG A 118 -3.18 0.07 10.18
C ARG A 118 -2.84 0.14 8.70
N GLY A 119 -1.95 -0.72 8.23
CA GLY A 119 -1.52 -0.79 6.84
C GLY A 119 -2.66 -1.09 5.87
N ARG A 120 -2.89 -0.20 4.89
CA ARG A 120 -3.97 -0.34 3.89
C ARG A 120 -3.63 0.32 2.56
N GLY A 121 -4.42 -0.04 1.54
CA GLY A 121 -4.40 0.56 0.22
C GLY A 121 -3.27 0.05 -0.67
N ALA A 122 -3.08 0.73 -1.80
CA ALA A 122 -2.18 0.31 -2.86
C ALA A 122 -0.71 0.17 -2.42
N ILE A 123 -0.25 0.98 -1.45
CA ILE A 123 1.14 1.00 -0.96
C ILE A 123 1.20 0.72 0.56
N GLN A 124 0.22 0.04 1.13
CA GLN A 124 0.18 -0.32 2.55
C GLN A 124 0.50 0.86 3.50
N ILE A 125 -0.20 1.99 3.30
CA ILE A 125 0.00 3.20 4.10
C ILE A 125 -0.38 2.94 5.55
N THR A 126 0.53 3.24 6.49
CA THR A 126 0.39 2.94 7.92
C THR A 126 0.69 4.18 8.76
N GLY A 127 -0.08 4.37 9.84
CA GLY A 127 0.13 5.41 10.84
C GLY A 127 -0.64 6.70 10.60
N LYS A 128 -1.19 7.26 11.68
CA LYS A 128 -2.04 8.45 11.69
C LYS A 128 -1.46 9.63 10.93
N GLN A 129 -0.18 9.91 11.14
CA GLN A 129 0.52 11.00 10.44
C GLN A 129 0.46 10.85 8.93
N ASN A 130 0.64 9.63 8.39
CA ASN A 130 0.60 9.38 6.95
C ASN A 130 -0.81 9.52 6.38
N TYR A 131 -1.84 9.07 7.10
CA TYR A 131 -3.22 9.24 6.67
C TYR A 131 -3.66 10.71 6.64
N PHE A 132 -3.28 11.50 7.66
CA PHE A 132 -3.57 12.95 7.68
C PHE A 132 -2.78 13.71 6.62
N MET A 133 -1.51 13.37 6.43
CA MET A 133 -0.68 13.92 5.36
C MET A 133 -1.28 13.63 3.97
N LEU A 134 -1.69 12.38 3.74
CA LEU A 134 -2.36 12.00 2.49
C LEU A 134 -3.67 12.79 2.30
N GLY A 135 -4.43 12.99 3.37
CA GLY A 135 -5.62 13.85 3.36
C GLY A 135 -5.31 15.28 2.91
N THR A 136 -4.21 15.85 3.40
CA THR A 136 -3.76 17.19 3.01
C THR A 136 -3.37 17.26 1.53
N ILE A 137 -2.61 16.27 1.03
CA ILE A 137 -2.13 16.24 -0.36
C ILE A 137 -3.28 16.07 -1.35
N THR A 138 -4.27 15.25 -1.00
CA THR A 138 -5.38 14.90 -1.91
C THR A 138 -6.60 15.79 -1.77
N ALA A 139 -6.71 16.54 -0.67
CA ALA A 139 -7.93 17.23 -0.20
C ALA A 139 -9.09 16.26 0.06
N LEU A 140 -8.79 15.01 0.45
CA LEU A 140 -9.75 13.97 0.81
C LEU A 140 -9.64 13.63 2.31
N PRO A 141 -10.74 13.24 2.98
CA PRO A 141 -10.76 13.11 4.43
C PRO A 141 -10.18 11.77 4.95
N PHE A 142 -9.04 11.33 4.44
CA PHE A 142 -8.41 10.04 4.82
C PHE A 142 -8.01 9.98 6.30
N GLY A 143 -7.65 11.12 6.90
CA GLY A 143 -7.32 11.18 8.32
C GLY A 143 -8.53 10.97 9.23
N GLN A 144 -9.72 11.41 8.81
CA GLN A 144 -10.97 11.26 9.54
C GLN A 144 -11.68 9.93 9.23
N TYR A 145 -11.59 9.48 8.01
CA TYR A 145 -12.22 8.25 7.50
C TYR A 145 -11.17 7.34 6.84
N PRO A 146 -10.32 6.67 7.65
CA PRO A 146 -9.18 5.92 7.14
C PRO A 146 -9.56 4.74 6.20
N ASP A 147 -10.77 4.21 6.31
CA ASP A 147 -11.27 3.14 5.44
C ASP A 147 -11.48 3.58 3.98
N LEU A 148 -11.58 4.88 3.72
CA LEU A 148 -11.67 5.40 2.34
C LEU A 148 -10.45 5.04 1.48
N ILE A 149 -9.30 4.72 2.09
CA ILE A 149 -8.08 4.39 1.35
C ILE A 149 -8.18 3.07 0.56
N ILE A 150 -9.12 2.20 0.94
CA ILE A 150 -9.41 0.93 0.25
C ILE A 150 -10.72 0.98 -0.55
N ASP A 151 -11.47 2.08 -0.47
CA ASP A 151 -12.66 2.27 -1.29
C ASP A 151 -12.25 2.36 -2.77
N PRO A 152 -12.90 1.60 -3.68
CA PRO A 152 -12.60 1.62 -5.10
C PRO A 152 -12.52 3.03 -5.72
N LYS A 153 -13.33 3.96 -5.22
CA LYS A 153 -13.36 5.37 -5.67
C LYS A 153 -12.08 6.15 -5.30
N TYR A 154 -11.32 5.71 -4.31
CA TYR A 154 -10.18 6.48 -3.79
C TYR A 154 -8.87 5.69 -3.76
N PHE A 155 -8.92 4.39 -3.99
CA PHE A 155 -7.77 3.49 -3.90
C PHE A 155 -6.59 3.94 -4.77
N LEU A 156 -6.83 4.20 -6.05
CA LEU A 156 -5.77 4.60 -6.97
C LEU A 156 -5.21 5.97 -6.63
N ILE A 157 -6.08 6.96 -6.40
CA ILE A 157 -5.63 8.33 -6.08
C ILE A 157 -4.81 8.38 -4.79
N ALA A 158 -5.17 7.58 -3.79
CA ALA A 158 -4.40 7.44 -2.55
C ALA A 158 -2.99 6.88 -2.82
N GLY A 159 -2.91 5.81 -3.60
CA GLY A 159 -1.64 5.18 -3.98
C GLY A 159 -0.72 6.10 -4.77
N VAL A 160 -1.25 6.74 -5.83
CA VAL A 160 -0.45 7.62 -6.70
C VAL A 160 -0.02 8.89 -5.97
N ALA A 161 -0.88 9.47 -5.12
CA ALA A 161 -0.52 10.64 -4.32
C ALA A 161 0.60 10.33 -3.32
N TYR A 162 0.55 9.15 -2.68
CA TYR A 162 1.60 8.71 -1.76
C TYR A 162 2.90 8.38 -2.49
N TRP A 163 2.83 7.75 -3.66
CA TRP A 163 3.96 7.53 -4.57
C TRP A 163 4.69 8.83 -4.90
N LYS A 164 3.94 9.87 -5.31
CA LYS A 164 4.48 11.20 -5.58
C LYS A 164 5.12 11.83 -4.34
N HIS A 165 4.46 11.72 -3.18
CA HIS A 165 4.97 12.24 -1.91
C HIS A 165 6.32 11.61 -1.54
N LEU A 166 6.47 10.31 -1.78
CA LEU A 166 7.73 9.59 -1.58
C LEU A 166 8.81 9.93 -2.63
N GLY A 167 8.51 10.74 -3.65
CA GLY A 167 9.45 11.13 -4.70
C GLY A 167 9.83 9.98 -5.64
N LEU A 168 8.94 8.99 -5.81
CA LEU A 168 9.25 7.75 -6.53
C LEU A 168 9.30 7.95 -8.05
N ASN A 169 8.60 8.95 -8.63
CA ASN A 169 8.73 9.28 -10.05
C ASN A 169 10.21 9.51 -10.43
N LYS A 170 10.95 10.29 -9.61
CA LYS A 170 12.38 10.55 -9.86
C LYS A 170 13.26 9.30 -9.81
N LEU A 171 12.89 8.33 -9.01
CA LEU A 171 13.60 7.05 -8.94
C LEU A 171 13.28 6.19 -10.16
N ALA A 172 12.02 6.18 -10.61
CA ALA A 172 11.58 5.48 -11.80
C ALA A 172 12.28 6.02 -13.06
N ASP A 173 12.33 7.35 -13.22
CA ASP A 173 13.06 8.02 -14.31
C ASP A 173 14.55 7.66 -14.33
N ALA A 174 15.16 7.55 -13.16
CA ALA A 174 16.55 7.17 -13.00
C ALA A 174 16.79 5.65 -13.10
N GLY A 175 15.74 4.85 -13.31
CA GLY A 175 15.81 3.38 -13.34
C GLY A 175 16.15 2.72 -12.01
N ARG A 176 15.95 3.42 -10.87
CA ARG A 176 16.38 3.02 -9.53
C ARG A 176 15.31 2.20 -8.80
N PHE A 177 14.76 1.18 -9.44
CA PHE A 177 13.67 0.34 -8.94
C PHE A 177 13.93 -0.29 -7.57
N ARG A 178 15.20 -0.67 -7.31
CA ARG A 178 15.61 -1.17 -5.99
C ARG A 178 15.41 -0.12 -4.89
N ASP A 179 15.70 1.13 -5.18
CA ASP A 179 15.56 2.23 -4.21
C ASP A 179 14.09 2.61 -3.98
N GLU A 180 13.24 2.45 -4.99
CA GLU A 180 11.78 2.55 -4.83
C GLU A 180 11.29 1.51 -3.83
N THR A 181 11.69 0.24 -4.01
CA THR A 181 11.33 -0.86 -3.10
C THR A 181 11.77 -0.56 -1.67
N ILE A 182 13.00 -0.10 -1.47
CA ILE A 182 13.50 0.28 -0.14
C ILE A 182 12.67 1.42 0.46
N ARG A 183 12.29 2.41 -0.35
CA ARG A 183 11.53 3.57 0.12
C ARG A 183 10.08 3.23 0.49
N ILE A 184 9.48 2.27 -0.20
CA ILE A 184 8.12 1.79 0.10
C ILE A 184 8.12 0.85 1.30
N ASN A 185 9.00 -0.15 1.30
CA ASN A 185 8.95 -1.30 2.21
C ASN A 185 9.97 -1.22 3.37
N GLY A 186 10.85 -0.23 3.37
CA GLY A 186 11.93 -0.13 4.36
C GLY A 186 13.06 -1.14 4.17
N GLY A 187 12.99 -1.99 3.13
CA GLY A 187 13.95 -3.06 2.82
C GLY A 187 13.71 -3.64 1.43
N LEU A 188 14.21 -4.86 1.21
CA LEU A 188 14.13 -5.55 -0.08
C LEU A 188 13.19 -6.78 -0.05
N ASN A 189 12.22 -6.80 0.86
CA ASN A 189 11.25 -7.87 0.90
C ASN A 189 10.42 -7.89 -0.38
N GLY A 190 10.22 -9.08 -0.96
CA GLY A 190 9.49 -9.24 -2.22
C GLY A 190 10.21 -8.65 -3.46
N MET A 191 11.53 -8.39 -3.40
CA MET A 191 12.26 -7.75 -4.52
C MET A 191 12.20 -8.57 -5.82
N SER A 192 12.27 -9.89 -5.74
CA SER A 192 12.17 -10.79 -6.90
C SER A 192 10.79 -10.75 -7.54
N GLU A 193 9.74 -10.77 -6.71
CA GLU A 193 8.34 -10.69 -7.12
C GLU A 193 8.02 -9.34 -7.76
N ARG A 194 8.50 -8.25 -7.15
CA ARG A 194 8.38 -6.88 -7.70
C ARG A 194 9.09 -6.75 -9.05
N ALA A 195 10.28 -7.34 -9.19
CA ALA A 195 11.00 -7.34 -10.47
C ALA A 195 10.26 -8.16 -11.55
N ALA A 196 9.64 -9.27 -11.18
CA ALA A 196 8.80 -10.05 -12.08
C ALA A 196 7.55 -9.24 -12.51
N TRP A 197 6.87 -8.58 -11.57
CA TRP A 197 5.76 -7.67 -11.89
C TRP A 197 6.20 -6.52 -12.79
N ARG A 198 7.37 -5.93 -12.54
CA ARG A 198 7.93 -4.87 -13.39
C ARG A 198 8.10 -5.33 -14.84
N ALA A 199 8.66 -6.50 -15.05
CA ALA A 199 8.83 -7.06 -16.40
C ALA A 199 7.49 -7.27 -17.11
N VAL A 200 6.50 -7.76 -16.38
CA VAL A 200 5.13 -7.95 -16.88
C VAL A 200 4.48 -6.63 -17.25
N TRP A 201 4.52 -5.63 -16.37
CA TRP A 201 3.90 -4.34 -16.62
C TRP A 201 4.61 -3.54 -17.71
N ARG A 202 5.93 -3.60 -17.80
CA ARG A 202 6.67 -2.97 -18.90
C ARG A 202 6.30 -3.54 -20.27
N LYS A 203 6.16 -4.86 -20.36
CA LYS A 203 5.70 -5.51 -21.62
C LYS A 203 4.27 -5.11 -22.00
N GLU A 204 3.43 -4.80 -21.01
CA GLU A 204 2.04 -4.43 -21.21
C GLU A 204 1.86 -2.96 -21.62
N LEU A 205 2.67 -2.07 -21.03
CA LEU A 205 2.44 -0.63 -21.10
C LEU A 205 3.44 0.12 -21.99
N CYS A 206 4.62 -0.49 -22.23
CA CYS A 206 5.69 0.11 -23.05
C CYS A 206 5.94 -0.68 -24.32
#